data_924fdb6fa9c484c2de1e468b2f8c36cd
#
_entry.id   924fdb6fa9c484c2de1e468b2f8c36cd
#
_cell.length_a   1.000
_cell.length_b   1.000
_cell.length_c   1.000
_cell.angle_alpha   90.00
_cell.angle_beta   90.00
_cell.angle_gamma   90.00
#
_symmetry.space_group_name_H-M   'P 1'
#
loop_
_entity.id
_entity.type
_entity.pdbx_description
1 polymer ?
#
loop_
_entity_poly.entity_id
_entity_poly.type
_entity_poly.pdbx_seq_one_letter_code
_entity_poly.pdbx_strand_id
1 'polypeptide(L)'
;EVLARLSERFGLVACISGRPAEEARRLVGLDGLAYAGNHGLELLLPGDESPRPDPSLAGRETEAADFIAGVDAETLGTAGLRLEDKGPIQALHWRGAADEGHAEGCAHEIAAKAGRAGLEPRWGRKVLELRPVGGGGKDAAVASLLAGGQLSGAVYAGDDRTDLDAFRRLHELAESGELATAVCVGIVSPEAPPELPEESDLIVDGPDGWLQILEWLGE
;
A
#
# COMPACT_ATOMS: atom_id res chain seq x y z
N GLU A 1 2.54 12.61 18.07
CA GLU A 1 3.72 13.27 18.71
C GLU A 1 5.03 12.52 18.43
N VAL A 2 5.10 11.18 18.64
CA VAL A 2 6.32 10.39 18.43
C VAL A 2 6.82 10.48 16.98
N LEU A 3 5.97 10.29 15.98
CA LEU A 3 6.35 10.38 14.56
C LEU A 3 6.91 11.76 14.18
N ALA A 4 6.42 12.84 14.78
CA ALA A 4 6.97 14.19 14.55
C ALA A 4 8.41 14.29 15.06
N ARG A 5 8.71 13.76 16.26
CA ARG A 5 10.09 13.71 16.76
C ARG A 5 11.00 12.86 15.88
N LEU A 6 10.50 11.70 15.41
CA LEU A 6 11.26 10.85 14.50
C LEU A 6 11.57 11.54 13.17
N SER A 7 10.63 12.32 12.62
CA SER A 7 10.88 13.06 11.37
C SER A 7 11.93 14.17 11.49
N GLU A 8 12.17 14.68 12.71
CA GLU A 8 13.25 15.63 12.98
C GLU A 8 14.62 14.94 13.17
N ARG A 9 14.61 13.67 13.58
CA ARG A 9 15.81 12.90 13.93
C ARG A 9 16.36 12.05 12.78
N PHE A 10 15.47 11.45 11.99
CA PHE A 10 15.83 10.53 10.93
C PHE A 10 15.72 11.20 9.56
N GLY A 11 16.56 10.77 8.63
CA GLY A 11 16.59 11.31 7.26
C GLY A 11 15.29 11.05 6.47
N LEU A 12 14.52 10.04 6.87
CA LEU A 12 13.22 9.72 6.28
C LEU A 12 12.35 9.00 7.30
N VAL A 13 11.11 9.45 7.43
CA VAL A 13 10.02 8.71 8.08
C VAL A 13 8.88 8.58 7.08
N ALA A 14 8.38 7.39 6.88
CA ALA A 14 7.37 7.12 5.86
C ALA A 14 6.22 6.25 6.38
N CYS A 15 5.03 6.45 5.81
CA CYS A 15 3.88 5.55 5.96
C CYS A 15 3.56 4.92 4.61
N ILE A 16 3.48 3.59 4.56
CA ILE A 16 3.05 2.83 3.39
C ILE A 16 1.66 2.27 3.66
N SER A 17 0.70 2.52 2.77
CA SER A 17 -0.71 2.19 3.00
C SER A 17 -1.41 1.74 1.72
N GLY A 18 -2.45 0.90 1.88
CA GLY A 18 -3.42 0.62 0.82
C GLY A 18 -4.40 1.76 0.53
N ARG A 19 -4.41 2.81 1.39
CA ARG A 19 -5.18 4.02 1.16
C ARG A 19 -4.45 4.95 0.19
N PRO A 20 -5.15 5.87 -0.49
CA PRO A 20 -4.50 6.97 -1.20
C PRO A 20 -3.56 7.76 -0.27
N ALA A 21 -2.41 8.22 -0.81
CA ALA A 21 -1.37 8.89 -0.02
C ALA A 21 -1.88 10.16 0.68
N GLU A 22 -2.75 10.94 0.04
CA GLU A 22 -3.38 12.11 0.66
C GLU A 22 -4.32 11.74 1.80
N GLU A 23 -5.03 10.63 1.69
CA GLU A 23 -5.88 10.14 2.77
C GLU A 23 -5.03 9.69 3.96
N ALA A 24 -3.93 8.95 3.70
CA ALA A 24 -2.99 8.55 4.73
C ALA A 24 -2.37 9.77 5.44
N ARG A 25 -1.92 10.78 4.69
CA ARG A 25 -1.41 12.04 5.24
C ARG A 25 -2.44 12.73 6.14
N ARG A 26 -3.68 12.84 5.67
CA ARG A 26 -4.76 13.47 6.44
C ARG A 26 -5.08 12.74 7.75
N LEU A 27 -5.01 11.39 7.74
CA LEU A 27 -5.24 10.58 8.93
C LEU A 27 -4.10 10.66 9.94
N VAL A 28 -2.85 10.67 9.47
CA VAL A 28 -1.65 10.81 10.33
C VAL A 28 -1.49 12.25 10.81
N GLY A 29 -1.86 13.25 9.99
CA GLY A 29 -1.82 14.66 10.34
C GLY A 29 -0.42 15.28 10.39
N LEU A 30 0.55 14.73 9.65
CA LEU A 30 1.94 15.20 9.63
C LEU A 30 2.40 15.40 8.17
N ASP A 31 2.75 16.64 7.80
CA ASP A 31 3.22 16.97 6.45
C ASP A 31 4.72 16.67 6.24
N GLY A 32 5.47 16.48 7.32
CA GLY A 32 6.91 16.18 7.28
C GLY A 32 7.27 14.73 7.00
N LEU A 33 6.29 13.84 6.81
CA LEU A 33 6.48 12.44 6.49
C LEU A 33 6.32 12.19 4.99
N ALA A 34 6.95 11.13 4.49
CA ALA A 34 6.63 10.57 3.18
C ALA A 34 5.45 9.60 3.29
N TYR A 35 4.61 9.54 2.25
CA TYR A 35 3.48 8.62 2.18
C TYR A 35 3.52 7.87 0.86
N ALA A 36 3.54 6.54 0.93
CA ALA A 36 3.31 5.68 -0.21
C ALA A 36 1.87 5.17 -0.13
N GLY A 37 1.03 5.61 -1.06
CA GLY A 37 -0.38 5.27 -1.13
C GLY A 37 -0.68 4.17 -2.14
N ASN A 38 -1.92 3.66 -2.08
CA ASN A 38 -2.41 2.66 -3.02
C ASN A 38 -1.47 1.45 -3.17
N HIS A 39 -0.97 0.93 -2.03
CA HIS A 39 0.01 -0.15 -1.98
C HIS A 39 1.32 0.16 -2.73
N GLY A 40 1.78 1.42 -2.71
CA GLY A 40 3.03 1.85 -3.36
C GLY A 40 2.87 2.31 -4.81
N LEU A 41 1.64 2.44 -5.32
CA LEU A 41 1.41 2.96 -6.67
C LEU A 41 1.53 4.47 -6.79
N GLU A 42 1.63 5.17 -5.68
CA GLU A 42 1.83 6.62 -5.63
C GLU A 42 2.67 7.02 -4.41
N LEU A 43 3.42 8.10 -4.58
CA LEU A 43 4.29 8.66 -3.55
C LEU A 43 3.96 10.14 -3.33
N LEU A 44 3.91 10.54 -2.07
CA LEU A 44 3.77 11.93 -1.63
C LEU A 44 4.93 12.22 -0.67
N LEU A 45 5.93 12.92 -1.15
CA LEU A 45 7.10 13.27 -0.36
C LEU A 45 6.86 14.58 0.43
N PRO A 46 7.63 14.84 1.51
CA PRO A 46 7.55 16.10 2.22
C PRO A 46 7.73 17.29 1.28
N GLY A 47 6.77 18.22 1.30
CA GLY A 47 6.76 19.40 0.44
C GLY A 47 6.06 19.22 -0.92
N ASP A 48 5.66 18.02 -1.28
CA ASP A 48 4.83 17.81 -2.48
C ASP A 48 3.39 18.31 -2.23
N GLU A 49 2.82 19.00 -3.23
CA GLU A 49 1.44 19.45 -3.18
C GLU A 49 0.44 18.32 -3.44
N SER A 50 0.83 17.34 -4.27
CA SER A 50 0.00 16.19 -4.65
C SER A 50 0.84 14.94 -4.83
N PRO A 51 0.23 13.74 -4.69
CA PRO A 51 0.92 12.48 -4.95
C PRO A 51 1.41 12.38 -6.40
N ARG A 52 2.56 11.76 -6.56
CA ARG A 52 3.12 11.39 -7.87
C ARG A 52 2.93 9.89 -8.09
N PRO A 53 2.50 9.44 -9.27
CA PRO A 53 2.48 8.02 -9.61
C PRO A 53 3.88 7.41 -9.42
N ASP A 54 3.92 6.15 -9.00
CA ASP A 54 5.17 5.40 -8.99
C ASP A 54 5.75 5.31 -10.40
N PRO A 55 7.06 5.47 -10.59
CA PRO A 55 7.69 5.42 -11.92
C PRO A 55 7.40 4.13 -12.71
N SER A 56 7.11 3.01 -12.04
CA SER A 56 6.72 1.76 -12.70
C SER A 56 5.38 1.83 -13.43
N LEU A 57 4.57 2.85 -13.12
CA LEU A 57 3.28 3.10 -13.77
C LEU A 57 3.38 4.04 -14.99
N ALA A 58 4.59 4.52 -15.34
CA ALA A 58 4.74 5.53 -16.38
C ALA A 58 3.97 5.19 -17.68
N GLY A 59 2.98 6.04 -18.02
CA GLY A 59 2.10 5.86 -19.18
C GLY A 59 0.97 4.85 -18.99
N ARG A 60 0.74 4.34 -17.77
CA ARG A 60 -0.26 3.32 -17.44
C ARG A 60 -1.22 3.76 -16.33
N GLU A 61 -1.11 5.00 -15.88
CA GLU A 61 -1.80 5.55 -14.72
C GLU A 61 -3.32 5.54 -14.87
N THR A 62 -3.81 5.58 -16.12
CA THR A 62 -5.25 5.62 -16.43
C THR A 62 -5.83 4.28 -16.89
N GLU A 63 -5.02 3.23 -17.06
CA GLU A 63 -5.48 1.95 -17.65
C GLU A 63 -6.73 1.38 -16.95
N ALA A 64 -6.77 1.40 -15.61
CA ALA A 64 -7.91 0.88 -14.87
C ALA A 64 -9.15 1.80 -15.00
N ALA A 65 -8.95 3.12 -15.02
CA ALA A 65 -10.02 4.09 -15.20
C ALA A 65 -10.61 3.99 -16.62
N ASP A 66 -9.75 3.86 -17.65
CA ASP A 66 -10.17 3.71 -19.05
C ASP A 66 -10.95 2.40 -19.24
N PHE A 67 -10.50 1.31 -18.59
CA PHE A 67 -11.23 0.04 -18.60
C PHE A 67 -12.62 0.19 -17.97
N ILE A 68 -12.73 0.80 -16.78
CA ILE A 68 -14.01 0.99 -16.07
C ILE A 68 -14.93 1.94 -16.83
N ALA A 69 -14.40 2.96 -17.50
CA ALA A 69 -15.21 3.85 -18.36
C ALA A 69 -15.88 3.09 -19.52
N GLY A 70 -15.31 1.96 -19.94
CA GLY A 70 -15.91 1.04 -20.91
C GLY A 70 -16.94 0.07 -20.33
N VAL A 71 -17.10 0.02 -19.00
CA VAL A 71 -18.14 -0.76 -18.33
C VAL A 71 -19.38 0.12 -18.19
N ASP A 72 -20.52 -0.39 -18.66
CA ASP A 72 -21.77 0.37 -18.58
C ASP A 72 -22.15 0.68 -17.13
N ALA A 73 -22.35 1.97 -16.83
CA ALA A 73 -22.69 2.46 -15.49
C ALA A 73 -24.03 1.92 -14.98
N GLU A 74 -25.00 1.66 -15.88
CA GLU A 74 -26.27 1.02 -15.52
C GLU A 74 -26.03 -0.43 -15.05
N THR A 75 -25.11 -1.13 -15.70
CA THR A 75 -24.69 -2.48 -15.29
C THR A 75 -24.10 -2.49 -13.88
N LEU A 76 -23.19 -1.54 -13.54
CA LEU A 76 -22.62 -1.42 -12.20
C LEU A 76 -23.71 -1.12 -11.16
N GLY A 77 -24.60 -0.16 -11.44
CA GLY A 77 -25.68 0.24 -10.54
C GLY A 77 -26.69 -0.90 -10.30
N THR A 78 -27.11 -1.58 -11.36
CA THR A 78 -28.06 -2.71 -11.28
C THR A 78 -27.46 -3.90 -10.52
N ALA A 79 -26.16 -4.14 -10.69
CA ALA A 79 -25.42 -5.17 -9.93
C ALA A 79 -25.19 -4.79 -8.45
N GLY A 80 -25.43 -3.53 -8.05
CA GLY A 80 -25.16 -3.05 -6.70
C GLY A 80 -23.66 -2.83 -6.43
N LEU A 81 -22.88 -2.60 -7.49
CA LEU A 81 -21.43 -2.31 -7.41
C LEU A 81 -21.22 -0.81 -7.31
N ARG A 82 -20.59 -0.38 -6.23
CA ARG A 82 -20.20 1.02 -6.02
C ARG A 82 -18.74 1.22 -6.42
N LEU A 83 -18.53 2.06 -7.41
CA LEU A 83 -17.19 2.46 -7.86
C LEU A 83 -16.57 3.45 -6.89
N GLU A 84 -15.30 3.23 -6.55
CA GLU A 84 -14.41 4.17 -5.89
C GLU A 84 -13.17 4.36 -6.76
N ASP A 85 -12.94 5.61 -7.18
CA ASP A 85 -11.73 6.01 -7.90
C ASP A 85 -10.62 6.32 -6.89
N LYS A 86 -9.53 5.55 -6.96
CA LYS A 86 -8.31 5.72 -6.17
C LYS A 86 -7.12 6.16 -7.05
N GLY A 87 -7.39 6.80 -8.19
CA GLY A 87 -6.36 7.14 -9.18
C GLY A 87 -5.96 5.91 -10.00
N PRO A 88 -4.74 5.36 -9.86
CA PRO A 88 -4.30 4.20 -10.63
C PRO A 88 -5.12 2.93 -10.38
N ILE A 89 -5.82 2.86 -9.26
CA ILE A 89 -6.67 1.74 -8.88
C ILE A 89 -8.13 2.14 -9.01
N GLN A 90 -8.95 1.25 -9.58
CA GLN A 90 -10.40 1.37 -9.56
C GLN A 90 -10.99 0.28 -8.68
N ALA A 91 -11.72 0.64 -7.62
CA ALA A 91 -12.28 -0.30 -6.67
C ALA A 91 -13.80 -0.42 -6.82
N LEU A 92 -14.29 -1.64 -6.90
CA LEU A 92 -15.71 -1.98 -6.96
C LEU A 92 -16.14 -2.63 -5.65
N HIS A 93 -16.98 -1.96 -4.89
CA HIS A 93 -17.47 -2.40 -3.60
C HIS A 93 -18.91 -2.92 -3.71
N TRP A 94 -19.21 -4.02 -3.01
CA TRP A 94 -20.58 -4.57 -2.92
C TRP A 94 -21.05 -4.80 -1.49
N ARG A 95 -20.33 -4.30 -0.49
CA ARG A 95 -20.79 -4.34 0.89
C ARG A 95 -22.08 -3.53 1.04
N GLY A 96 -23.14 -4.21 1.50
CA GLY A 96 -24.47 -3.60 1.67
C GLY A 96 -25.28 -3.52 0.38
N ALA A 97 -24.86 -4.18 -0.70
CA ALA A 97 -25.70 -4.40 -1.88
C ALA A 97 -26.97 -5.21 -1.50
N ALA A 98 -28.07 -4.96 -2.18
CA ALA A 98 -29.34 -5.65 -1.92
C ALA A 98 -29.21 -7.17 -2.11
N ASP A 99 -28.41 -7.60 -3.09
CA ASP A 99 -28.00 -8.98 -3.33
C ASP A 99 -26.47 -9.01 -3.49
N GLU A 100 -25.78 -9.25 -2.39
CA GLU A 100 -24.31 -9.30 -2.37
C GLU A 100 -23.75 -10.48 -3.18
N GLY A 101 -24.49 -11.60 -3.29
CA GLY A 101 -24.07 -12.76 -4.06
C GLY A 101 -24.14 -12.48 -5.57
N HIS A 102 -25.19 -11.81 -6.03
CA HIS A 102 -25.31 -11.37 -7.41
C HIS A 102 -24.21 -10.32 -7.74
N ALA A 103 -24.01 -9.34 -6.87
CA ALA A 103 -22.97 -8.32 -7.03
C ALA A 103 -21.57 -8.93 -7.12
N GLU A 104 -21.25 -9.91 -6.26
CA GLU A 104 -19.99 -10.64 -6.31
C GLU A 104 -19.82 -11.42 -7.63
N GLY A 105 -20.87 -12.06 -8.11
CA GLY A 105 -20.88 -12.72 -9.43
C GLY A 105 -20.54 -11.74 -10.57
N CYS A 106 -21.16 -10.58 -10.57
CA CYS A 106 -20.85 -9.52 -11.54
C CYS A 106 -19.41 -9.01 -11.41
N ALA A 107 -18.91 -8.84 -10.18
CA ALA A 107 -17.51 -8.48 -9.95
C ALA A 107 -16.54 -9.52 -10.51
N HIS A 108 -16.85 -10.83 -10.41
CA HIS A 108 -16.05 -11.88 -11.01
C HIS A 108 -16.00 -11.80 -12.53
N GLU A 109 -17.13 -11.49 -13.18
CA GLU A 109 -17.18 -11.28 -14.63
C GLU A 109 -16.32 -10.07 -15.07
N ILE A 110 -16.41 -8.97 -14.32
CA ILE A 110 -15.60 -7.77 -14.56
C ILE A 110 -14.12 -8.08 -14.37
N ALA A 111 -13.74 -8.77 -13.29
CA ALA A 111 -12.36 -9.20 -13.04
C ALA A 111 -11.79 -10.04 -14.18
N ALA A 112 -12.59 -10.99 -14.70
CA ALA A 112 -12.17 -11.82 -15.82
C ALA A 112 -11.97 -11.00 -17.12
N LYS A 113 -12.79 -9.97 -17.35
CA LYS A 113 -12.63 -9.04 -18.49
C LYS A 113 -11.39 -8.17 -18.30
N ALA A 114 -11.20 -7.62 -17.10
CA ALA A 114 -10.06 -6.79 -16.74
C ALA A 114 -8.72 -7.54 -16.89
N GLY A 115 -8.65 -8.79 -16.43
CA GLY A 115 -7.47 -9.64 -16.63
C GLY A 115 -7.13 -9.87 -18.10
N ARG A 116 -8.13 -10.05 -18.97
CA ARG A 116 -7.92 -10.13 -20.43
C ARG A 116 -7.49 -8.82 -21.07
N ALA A 117 -7.86 -7.69 -20.44
CA ALA A 117 -7.44 -6.36 -20.87
C ALA A 117 -6.05 -5.96 -20.37
N GLY A 118 -5.36 -6.81 -19.61
CA GLY A 118 -4.03 -6.55 -19.08
C GLY A 118 -4.00 -5.83 -17.73
N LEU A 119 -5.11 -5.87 -16.99
CA LEU A 119 -5.15 -5.40 -15.61
C LEU A 119 -4.99 -6.56 -14.63
N GLU A 120 -4.57 -6.24 -13.41
CA GLU A 120 -4.46 -7.19 -12.29
C GLU A 120 -5.65 -7.02 -11.34
N PRO A 121 -6.61 -7.98 -11.29
CA PRO A 121 -7.66 -7.98 -10.30
C PRO A 121 -7.13 -8.42 -8.93
N ARG A 122 -7.40 -7.65 -7.90
CA ARG A 122 -7.12 -7.98 -6.50
C ARG A 122 -8.40 -8.02 -5.69
N TRP A 123 -8.56 -9.07 -4.90
CA TRP A 123 -9.75 -9.31 -4.10
C TRP A 123 -9.48 -8.95 -2.64
N GLY A 124 -10.35 -8.09 -2.09
CA GLY A 124 -10.43 -7.79 -0.68
C GLY A 124 -11.78 -8.22 -0.10
N ARG A 125 -12.06 -7.80 1.13
CA ARG A 125 -13.33 -8.13 1.79
C ARG A 125 -14.49 -7.33 1.21
N LYS A 126 -15.22 -7.94 0.26
CA LYS A 126 -16.33 -7.33 -0.50
C LYS A 126 -15.89 -6.14 -1.35
N VAL A 127 -14.72 -6.24 -1.91
CA VAL A 127 -14.16 -5.29 -2.86
C VAL A 127 -13.30 -6.02 -3.90
N LEU A 128 -13.41 -5.57 -5.13
CA LEU A 128 -12.53 -5.90 -6.24
C LEU A 128 -11.74 -4.65 -6.60
N GLU A 129 -10.42 -4.69 -6.52
CA GLU A 129 -9.54 -3.66 -7.02
C GLU A 129 -8.97 -4.08 -8.38
N LEU A 130 -9.04 -3.18 -9.34
CA LEU A 130 -8.44 -3.31 -10.67
C LEU A 130 -7.26 -2.36 -10.75
N ARG A 131 -6.07 -2.86 -11.10
CA ARG A 131 -4.85 -2.07 -11.17
C ARG A 131 -3.99 -2.47 -12.35
N PRO A 132 -3.08 -1.60 -12.81
CA PRO A 132 -2.09 -1.96 -13.83
C PRO A 132 -1.21 -3.13 -13.37
N VAL A 133 -0.88 -4.05 -14.30
CA VAL A 133 0.00 -5.19 -14.00
C VAL A 133 1.43 -4.73 -13.72
N GLY A 134 2.06 -5.30 -12.69
CA GLY A 134 3.47 -5.09 -12.39
C GLY A 134 3.80 -3.70 -11.81
N GLY A 135 2.78 -2.90 -11.49
CA GLY A 135 2.95 -1.63 -10.79
C GLY A 135 2.74 -1.78 -9.29
N GLY A 136 3.56 -1.09 -8.52
CA GLY A 136 3.40 -1.00 -7.08
C GLY A 136 3.69 -2.29 -6.32
N GLY A 137 3.48 -2.19 -5.04
CA GLY A 137 3.81 -3.17 -4.03
C GLY A 137 4.52 -2.45 -2.89
N LYS A 138 4.46 -3.00 -1.69
CA LYS A 138 5.20 -2.38 -0.57
C LYS A 138 6.71 -2.52 -0.75
N ASP A 139 7.18 -3.52 -1.49
CA ASP A 139 8.56 -3.70 -1.96
C ASP A 139 9.01 -2.57 -2.90
N ALA A 140 8.19 -2.24 -3.90
CA ALA A 140 8.46 -1.14 -4.82
C ALA A 140 8.43 0.21 -4.10
N ALA A 141 7.47 0.42 -3.18
CA ALA A 141 7.40 1.60 -2.34
C ALA A 141 8.67 1.79 -1.50
N VAL A 142 9.16 0.72 -0.86
CA VAL A 142 10.42 0.72 -0.11
C VAL A 142 11.58 1.11 -1.01
N ALA A 143 11.70 0.48 -2.18
CA ALA A 143 12.77 0.79 -3.14
C ALA A 143 12.73 2.26 -3.58
N SER A 144 11.53 2.77 -3.93
CA SER A 144 11.35 4.16 -4.37
C SER A 144 11.65 5.18 -3.27
N LEU A 145 11.23 4.90 -2.03
CA LEU A 145 11.50 5.76 -0.87
C LEU A 145 12.99 5.81 -0.53
N LEU A 146 13.72 4.71 -0.69
CA LEU A 146 15.15 4.62 -0.37
C LEU A 146 16.05 5.13 -1.50
N ALA A 147 15.58 5.11 -2.75
CA ALA A 147 16.38 5.52 -3.92
C ALA A 147 16.80 7.01 -3.90
N GLY A 148 16.09 7.87 -3.17
CA GLY A 148 16.33 9.32 -3.11
C GLY A 148 17.32 9.78 -2.04
N GLY A 149 17.81 8.90 -1.15
CA GLY A 149 18.58 9.29 0.03
C GLY A 149 19.85 8.47 0.24
N GLN A 150 20.85 9.09 0.85
CA GLN A 150 22.03 8.39 1.39
C GLN A 150 21.68 7.85 2.78
N LEU A 151 20.75 6.88 2.83
CA LEU A 151 20.34 6.25 4.07
C LEU A 151 21.24 5.05 4.32
N SER A 152 21.80 4.96 5.53
CA SER A 152 22.69 3.86 5.91
C SER A 152 21.93 2.66 6.49
N GLY A 153 20.70 2.84 6.93
CA GLY A 153 19.87 1.78 7.47
C GLY A 153 18.39 2.11 7.42
N ALA A 154 17.55 1.10 7.55
CA ALA A 154 16.12 1.24 7.59
C ALA A 154 15.48 0.32 8.63
N VAL A 155 14.40 0.80 9.23
CA VAL A 155 13.48 0.00 10.07
C VAL A 155 12.11 0.02 9.40
N TYR A 156 11.51 -1.13 9.22
CA TYR A 156 10.15 -1.27 8.68
C TYR A 156 9.30 -2.10 9.64
N ALA A 157 8.06 -1.69 9.85
CA ALA A 157 7.11 -2.48 10.62
C ALA A 157 5.84 -2.75 9.82
N GLY A 158 5.31 -3.96 9.93
CA GLY A 158 4.12 -4.39 9.23
C GLY A 158 3.41 -5.56 9.90
N ASP A 159 2.15 -5.79 9.51
CA ASP A 159 1.26 -6.78 10.11
C ASP A 159 0.52 -7.65 9.08
N ASP A 160 0.62 -7.31 7.80
CA ASP A 160 -0.10 -8.01 6.74
C ASP A 160 0.81 -8.77 5.76
N ARG A 161 0.20 -9.56 4.86
CA ARG A 161 0.92 -10.36 3.87
C ARG A 161 1.75 -9.51 2.90
N THR A 162 1.31 -8.28 2.59
CA THR A 162 2.03 -7.40 1.67
C THR A 162 3.24 -6.74 2.33
N ASP A 163 3.33 -6.74 3.67
CA ASP A 163 4.50 -6.28 4.39
C ASP A 163 5.69 -7.25 4.27
N LEU A 164 5.40 -8.55 4.07
CA LEU A 164 6.45 -9.54 3.82
C LEU A 164 7.27 -9.23 2.56
N ASP A 165 6.62 -8.67 1.53
CA ASP A 165 7.33 -8.25 0.31
C ASP A 165 8.27 -7.06 0.60
N ALA A 166 7.84 -6.12 1.44
CA ALA A 166 8.69 -5.02 1.91
C ALA A 166 9.87 -5.52 2.78
N PHE A 167 9.63 -6.52 3.65
CA PHE A 167 10.68 -7.14 4.48
C PHE A 167 11.75 -7.78 3.60
N ARG A 168 11.35 -8.61 2.63
CA ARG A 168 12.29 -9.25 1.68
C ARG A 168 13.10 -8.20 0.93
N ARG A 169 12.43 -7.14 0.44
CA ARG A 169 13.11 -6.06 -0.27
C ARG A 169 14.16 -5.36 0.59
N LEU A 170 13.86 -5.08 1.86
CA LEU A 170 14.83 -4.49 2.78
C LEU A 170 16.02 -5.40 3.06
N HIS A 171 15.79 -6.69 3.27
CA HIS A 171 16.86 -7.68 3.45
C HIS A 171 17.73 -7.78 2.19
N GLU A 172 17.14 -7.81 0.98
CA GLU A 172 17.89 -7.76 -0.28
C GLU A 172 18.80 -6.53 -0.40
N LEU A 173 18.28 -5.35 -0.01
CA LEU A 173 19.07 -4.11 -0.02
C LEU A 173 20.22 -4.13 1.00
N ALA A 174 20.03 -4.77 2.13
CA ALA A 174 21.10 -4.97 3.10
C ALA A 174 22.13 -6.01 2.63
N GLU A 175 21.69 -7.11 2.05
CA GLU A 175 22.57 -8.15 1.50
C GLU A 175 23.40 -7.65 0.31
N SER A 176 22.82 -6.80 -0.55
CA SER A 176 23.52 -6.17 -1.68
C SER A 176 24.52 -5.09 -1.25
N GLY A 177 24.43 -4.63 0.01
CA GLY A 177 25.27 -3.53 0.54
C GLY A 177 24.74 -2.13 0.16
N GLU A 178 23.55 -2.02 -0.41
CA GLU A 178 22.89 -0.74 -0.64
C GLU A 178 22.42 -0.09 0.69
N LEU A 179 22.11 -0.92 1.69
CA LEU A 179 21.92 -0.51 3.09
C LEU A 179 22.97 -1.21 3.96
N ALA A 180 23.52 -0.51 4.95
CA ALA A 180 24.41 -1.12 5.94
C ALA A 180 23.63 -2.01 6.93
N THR A 181 22.33 -1.72 7.15
CA THR A 181 21.47 -2.52 8.02
C THR A 181 19.98 -2.33 7.64
N ALA A 182 19.22 -3.39 7.82
CA ALA A 182 17.76 -3.38 7.76
C ALA A 182 17.22 -4.10 8.99
N VAL A 183 16.11 -3.63 9.53
CA VAL A 183 15.38 -4.28 10.63
C VAL A 183 13.90 -4.33 10.29
N CYS A 184 13.37 -5.53 10.19
CA CYS A 184 11.97 -5.80 9.91
C CYS A 184 11.24 -6.20 11.20
N VAL A 185 10.20 -5.44 11.57
CA VAL A 185 9.42 -5.63 12.79
C VAL A 185 8.04 -6.17 12.43
N GLY A 186 7.78 -7.42 12.79
CA GLY A 186 6.46 -8.04 12.66
C GLY A 186 5.53 -7.62 13.79
N ILE A 187 4.40 -7.01 13.45
CA ILE A 187 3.34 -6.66 14.41
C ILE A 187 2.33 -7.79 14.44
N VAL A 188 2.36 -8.59 15.49
CA VAL A 188 1.49 -9.76 15.60
C VAL A 188 0.08 -9.36 16.00
N SER A 189 -0.89 -9.95 15.32
CA SER A 189 -2.31 -9.85 15.63
C SER A 189 -2.99 -11.18 15.30
N PRO A 190 -4.26 -11.40 15.71
CA PRO A 190 -5.00 -12.60 15.31
C PRO A 190 -5.21 -12.76 13.79
N GLU A 191 -5.04 -11.69 13.02
CA GLU A 191 -5.22 -11.66 11.56
C GLU A 191 -3.86 -11.67 10.81
N ALA A 192 -2.73 -11.63 11.54
CA ALA A 192 -1.40 -11.63 10.94
C ALA A 192 -1.12 -12.94 10.17
N PRO A 193 -0.40 -12.87 9.05
CA PRO A 193 -0.04 -14.06 8.29
C PRO A 193 0.89 -14.96 9.11
N PRO A 194 0.74 -16.30 9.02
CA PRO A 194 1.53 -17.22 9.81
C PRO A 194 3.03 -17.16 9.50
N GLU A 195 3.41 -16.66 8.35
CA GLU A 195 4.81 -16.49 7.91
C GLU A 195 5.48 -15.26 8.54
N LEU A 196 4.70 -14.31 9.08
CA LEU A 196 5.22 -13.05 9.62
C LEU A 196 6.35 -13.22 10.64
N PRO A 197 6.27 -14.17 11.62
CA PRO A 197 7.34 -14.35 12.58
C PRO A 197 8.65 -14.85 11.97
N GLU A 198 8.57 -15.63 10.88
CA GLU A 198 9.77 -16.21 10.24
C GLU A 198 10.50 -15.18 9.36
N GLU A 199 9.78 -14.19 8.85
CA GLU A 199 10.28 -13.14 7.96
C GLU A 199 10.70 -11.85 8.71
N SER A 200 10.50 -11.81 10.04
CA SER A 200 10.75 -10.65 10.88
C SER A 200 12.03 -10.81 11.72
N ASP A 201 12.80 -9.73 11.87
CA ASP A 201 13.95 -9.68 12.79
C ASP A 201 13.51 -9.48 14.25
N LEU A 202 12.42 -8.74 14.45
CA LEU A 202 11.78 -8.49 15.74
C LEU A 202 10.29 -8.71 15.64
N ILE A 203 9.68 -9.09 16.76
CA ILE A 203 8.23 -9.28 16.86
C ILE A 203 7.70 -8.46 18.02
N VAL A 204 6.59 -7.79 17.81
CA VAL A 204 5.88 -7.02 18.82
C VAL A 204 4.40 -7.38 18.84
N ASP A 205 3.76 -7.25 20.00
CA ASP A 205 2.34 -7.50 20.19
C ASP A 205 1.53 -6.25 19.86
N GLY A 206 0.82 -6.28 18.74
CA GLY A 206 -0.11 -5.25 18.32
C GLY A 206 0.50 -3.84 18.17
N PRO A 207 -0.36 -2.85 17.97
CA PRO A 207 0.07 -1.45 17.79
C PRO A 207 0.79 -0.86 19.00
N ASP A 208 0.47 -1.31 20.22
CA ASP A 208 1.09 -0.81 21.45
C ASP A 208 2.55 -1.24 21.56
N GLY A 209 2.87 -2.47 21.14
CA GLY A 209 4.26 -2.95 21.07
C GLY A 209 5.09 -2.17 20.05
N TRP A 210 4.49 -1.85 18.89
CA TRP A 210 5.14 -1.00 17.91
C TRP A 210 5.35 0.43 18.43
N LEU A 211 4.37 1.00 19.11
CA LEU A 211 4.49 2.33 19.70
C LEU A 211 5.68 2.43 20.67
N GLN A 212 5.93 1.40 21.48
CA GLN A 212 7.09 1.37 22.39
C GLN A 212 8.42 1.42 21.63
N ILE A 213 8.54 0.71 20.50
CA ILE A 213 9.72 0.79 19.62
C ILE A 213 9.89 2.21 19.06
N LEU A 214 8.81 2.83 18.58
CA LEU A 214 8.85 4.20 18.07
C LEU A 214 9.27 5.21 19.14
N GLU A 215 8.78 5.06 20.36
CA GLU A 215 9.17 5.91 21.51
C GLU A 215 10.64 5.76 21.80
N TRP A 216 11.16 4.54 21.88
CA TRP A 216 12.59 4.26 22.10
C TRP A 216 13.45 4.82 20.97
N LEU A 217 13.05 4.72 19.71
CA LEU A 217 13.76 5.32 18.59
C LEU A 217 13.76 6.87 18.65
N GLY A 218 12.80 7.46 19.35
CA GLY A 218 12.65 8.92 19.53
C GLY A 218 13.44 9.48 20.73
N GLU A 219 14.06 8.64 21.57
CA GLU A 219 14.92 9.03 22.70
C GLU A 219 16.35 9.37 22.23
#